data_bd6028ff4445b0feb81f86b127748144
#
_entry.id   bd6028ff4445b0feb81f86b127748144
#
_cell.length_a   1.000
_cell.length_b   1.000
_cell.length_c   1.000
_cell.angle_alpha   90.00
_cell.angle_beta   90.00
_cell.angle_gamma   90.00
#
_symmetry.space_group_name_H-M   'P 1'
#
loop_
_entity.id
_entity.type
_entity.pdbx_description
1 polymer ?
#
loop_
_entity_poly.entity_id
_entity_poly.type
_entity_poly.pdbx_seq_one_letter_code
_entity_poly.pdbx_strand_id
1 'polypeptide(L)'
;MGKLDTNKKVKEDSLLNTAFSLFTTKGVSKTSISDIVNNAGVAKGTFYLYFKDKYDIRNKLVSHKSSQLFRNAIEALNASCKKLTFNERIIFIVDNIINQLNENKSLLTFIAKNLSWGVFKHALTSPIKDDDIDFRNIYDAMLADAPYDIVQPEVMIFMIVELVSSTCYSSILYNEPVDIGELKPYLYICINNIIDTHAGTVKA
;
A
#
# COMPACT_ATOMS: atom_id res chain seq x y z
N MET A 1 -17.42 -22.71 1.00
CA MET A 1 -16.17 -22.68 0.22
C MET A 1 -15.76 -24.11 -0.10
N GLY A 2 -15.68 -24.50 -1.38
CA GLY A 2 -15.37 -25.87 -1.78
C GLY A 2 -13.89 -26.19 -1.64
N LYS A 3 -13.55 -27.48 -1.42
CA LYS A 3 -12.15 -27.98 -1.30
C LYS A 3 -11.25 -27.61 -2.51
N LEU A 4 -11.87 -27.38 -3.68
CA LEU A 4 -11.19 -26.93 -4.90
C LEU A 4 -10.79 -25.45 -4.83
N ASP A 5 -11.62 -24.58 -4.25
CA ASP A 5 -11.33 -23.15 -4.10
C ASP A 5 -10.23 -22.93 -3.07
N THR A 6 -10.22 -23.71 -1.97
CA THR A 6 -9.17 -23.67 -0.97
C THR A 6 -7.81 -24.05 -1.56
N ASN A 7 -7.74 -25.11 -2.38
CA ASN A 7 -6.50 -25.53 -3.04
C ASN A 7 -6.01 -24.51 -4.08
N LYS A 8 -6.92 -23.78 -4.73
CA LYS A 8 -6.58 -22.73 -5.69
C LYS A 8 -5.94 -21.55 -4.98
N LYS A 9 -6.56 -21.08 -3.88
CA LYS A 9 -6.03 -19.98 -3.06
C LYS A 9 -4.65 -20.33 -2.47
N VAL A 10 -4.48 -21.51 -1.91
CA VAL A 10 -3.19 -21.97 -1.35
C VAL A 10 -2.06 -21.92 -2.40
N LYS A 11 -2.32 -22.30 -3.66
CA LYS A 11 -1.32 -22.24 -4.72
C LYS A 11 -1.01 -20.80 -5.15
N GLU A 12 -2.02 -19.94 -5.23
CA GLU A 12 -1.83 -18.51 -5.54
C GLU A 12 -1.00 -17.84 -4.45
N ASP A 13 -1.32 -18.05 -3.17
CA ASP A 13 -0.59 -17.53 -2.02
C ASP A 13 0.86 -18.03 -1.97
N SER A 14 1.09 -19.32 -2.28
CA SER A 14 2.44 -19.87 -2.38
C SER A 14 3.27 -19.20 -3.45
N LEU A 15 2.69 -18.94 -4.63
CA LEU A 15 3.34 -18.20 -5.71
C LEU A 15 3.64 -16.76 -5.33
N LEU A 16 2.69 -16.05 -4.70
CA LEU A 16 2.86 -14.68 -4.24
C LEU A 16 3.96 -14.57 -3.17
N ASN A 17 3.94 -15.42 -2.16
CA ASN A 17 4.93 -15.41 -1.08
C ASN A 17 6.34 -15.74 -1.61
N THR A 18 6.45 -16.73 -2.49
CA THR A 18 7.72 -17.09 -3.13
C THR A 18 8.23 -15.95 -4.01
N ALA A 19 7.38 -15.36 -4.82
CA ALA A 19 7.75 -14.23 -5.67
C ALA A 19 8.20 -13.02 -4.83
N PHE A 20 7.51 -12.72 -3.73
CA PHE A 20 7.91 -11.65 -2.80
C PHE A 20 9.31 -11.88 -2.23
N SER A 21 9.59 -13.09 -1.73
CA SER A 21 10.90 -13.45 -1.21
C SER A 21 12.01 -13.30 -2.27
N LEU A 22 11.78 -13.79 -3.49
CA LEU A 22 12.74 -13.68 -4.59
C LEU A 22 12.92 -12.23 -5.06
N PHE A 23 11.86 -11.46 -5.16
CA PHE A 23 11.92 -10.07 -5.59
C PHE A 23 12.63 -9.16 -4.58
N THR A 24 12.49 -9.44 -3.29
CA THR A 24 13.18 -8.68 -2.23
C THR A 24 14.65 -9.08 -2.08
N THR A 25 15.03 -10.31 -2.43
CA THR A 25 16.42 -10.80 -2.30
C THR A 25 17.23 -10.63 -3.59
N LYS A 26 16.69 -11.04 -4.75
CA LYS A 26 17.38 -11.01 -6.05
C LYS A 26 17.00 -9.81 -6.92
N GLY A 27 15.85 -9.18 -6.62
CA GLY A 27 15.22 -8.16 -7.47
C GLY A 27 14.36 -8.76 -8.59
N VAL A 28 13.38 -7.98 -9.04
CA VAL A 28 12.40 -8.40 -10.08
C VAL A 28 13.10 -8.75 -11.40
N SER A 29 14.09 -7.96 -11.81
CA SER A 29 14.79 -8.18 -13.10
C SER A 29 15.51 -9.51 -13.15
N LYS A 30 16.18 -9.91 -12.07
CA LYS A 30 16.99 -11.12 -11.94
C LYS A 30 16.19 -12.38 -11.58
N THR A 31 14.89 -12.26 -11.32
CA THR A 31 14.00 -13.37 -10.98
C THR A 31 13.28 -13.84 -12.25
N SER A 32 13.33 -15.12 -12.55
CA SER A 32 12.58 -15.76 -13.63
C SER A 32 11.29 -16.41 -13.12
N ILE A 33 10.33 -16.66 -14.03
CA ILE A 33 9.12 -17.46 -13.69
C ILE A 33 9.53 -18.88 -13.25
N SER A 34 10.57 -19.45 -13.84
CA SER A 34 11.08 -20.76 -13.45
C SER A 34 11.60 -20.77 -12.01
N ASP A 35 12.29 -19.70 -11.57
CA ASP A 35 12.71 -19.56 -10.16
C ASP A 35 11.49 -19.56 -9.24
N ILE A 36 10.45 -18.80 -9.60
CA ILE A 36 9.24 -18.69 -8.76
C ILE A 36 8.55 -20.04 -8.63
N VAL A 37 8.28 -20.74 -9.74
CA VAL A 37 7.52 -22.01 -9.71
C VAL A 37 8.31 -23.15 -9.06
N ASN A 38 9.62 -23.21 -9.30
CA ASN A 38 10.47 -24.22 -8.68
C ASN A 38 10.54 -24.06 -7.15
N ASN A 39 10.69 -22.82 -6.66
CA ASN A 39 10.71 -22.55 -5.22
C ASN A 39 9.32 -22.66 -4.58
N ALA A 40 8.23 -22.38 -5.32
CA ALA A 40 6.86 -22.56 -4.86
C ALA A 40 6.38 -24.02 -4.90
N GLY A 41 7.16 -24.93 -5.52
CA GLY A 41 6.80 -26.35 -5.65
C GLY A 41 5.60 -26.60 -6.58
N VAL A 42 5.40 -25.76 -7.60
CA VAL A 42 4.28 -25.88 -8.54
C VAL A 42 4.76 -26.02 -10.00
N ALA A 43 3.92 -26.61 -10.85
CA ALA A 43 4.23 -26.68 -12.27
C ALA A 43 4.15 -25.29 -12.95
N LYS A 44 4.96 -25.05 -13.98
CA LYS A 44 4.97 -23.77 -14.72
C LYS A 44 3.60 -23.41 -15.31
N GLY A 45 2.82 -24.40 -15.76
CA GLY A 45 1.44 -24.19 -16.21
C GLY A 45 0.52 -23.65 -15.13
N THR A 46 0.77 -24.01 -13.86
CA THR A 46 0.00 -23.48 -12.72
C THR A 46 0.21 -21.96 -12.54
N PHE A 47 1.41 -21.45 -12.78
CA PHE A 47 1.68 -20.01 -12.75
C PHE A 47 0.76 -19.24 -13.71
N TYR A 48 0.66 -19.72 -14.95
CA TYR A 48 -0.12 -19.06 -16.00
C TYR A 48 -1.65 -19.13 -15.82
N LEU A 49 -2.13 -19.94 -14.86
CA LEU A 49 -3.54 -19.89 -14.44
C LEU A 49 -3.88 -18.66 -13.61
N TYR A 50 -2.88 -18.06 -12.95
CA TYR A 50 -3.06 -16.92 -12.01
C TYR A 50 -2.46 -15.62 -12.51
N PHE A 51 -1.34 -15.68 -13.25
CA PHE A 51 -0.55 -14.53 -13.64
C PHE A 51 -0.12 -14.62 -15.11
N LYS A 52 -0.21 -13.49 -15.81
CA LYS A 52 0.21 -13.41 -17.23
C LYS A 52 1.74 -13.53 -17.37
N ASP A 53 2.46 -12.84 -16.51
CA ASP A 53 3.93 -12.79 -16.50
C ASP A 53 4.44 -12.37 -15.10
N LYS A 54 5.77 -12.20 -14.98
CA LYS A 54 6.39 -11.79 -13.71
C LYS A 54 6.09 -10.36 -13.30
N TYR A 55 5.65 -9.51 -14.21
CA TYR A 55 5.27 -8.12 -13.89
C TYR A 55 3.82 -8.08 -13.39
N ASP A 56 2.97 -8.98 -13.86
CA ASP A 56 1.61 -9.14 -13.35
C ASP A 56 1.61 -9.60 -11.88
N ILE A 57 2.39 -10.65 -11.54
CA ILE A 57 2.52 -11.08 -10.13
C ILE A 57 3.17 -9.99 -9.26
N ARG A 58 4.17 -9.23 -9.79
CA ARG A 58 4.76 -8.09 -9.09
C ARG A 58 3.71 -7.02 -8.77
N ASN A 59 2.89 -6.63 -9.74
CA ASN A 59 1.87 -5.60 -9.57
C ASN A 59 0.81 -6.04 -8.55
N LYS A 60 0.37 -7.31 -8.62
CA LYS A 60 -0.53 -7.89 -7.62
C LYS A 60 0.09 -7.90 -6.22
N LEU A 61 1.39 -8.22 -6.10
CA LEU A 61 2.10 -8.16 -4.83
C LEU A 61 2.17 -6.74 -4.27
N VAL A 62 2.49 -5.74 -5.11
CA VAL A 62 2.51 -4.33 -4.68
C VAL A 62 1.13 -3.93 -4.17
N SER A 63 0.07 -4.19 -4.93
CA SER A 63 -1.30 -3.91 -4.54
C SER A 63 -1.66 -4.59 -3.21
N HIS A 64 -1.44 -5.90 -3.10
CA HIS A 64 -1.77 -6.68 -1.90
C HIS A 64 -1.00 -6.19 -0.65
N LYS A 65 0.31 -5.95 -0.78
CA LYS A 65 1.15 -5.47 0.34
C LYS A 65 0.78 -4.04 0.75
N SER A 66 0.49 -3.16 -0.20
CA SER A 66 -0.01 -1.81 0.10
C SER A 66 -1.37 -1.87 0.80
N SER A 67 -2.26 -2.77 0.36
CA SER A 67 -3.55 -3.01 1.01
C SER A 67 -3.39 -3.47 2.45
N GLN A 68 -2.45 -4.38 2.73
CA GLN A 68 -2.19 -4.84 4.09
C GLN A 68 -1.70 -3.70 5.01
N LEU A 69 -0.76 -2.87 4.54
CA LEU A 69 -0.28 -1.71 5.30
C LEU A 69 -1.43 -0.76 5.69
N PHE A 70 -2.29 -0.49 4.73
CA PHE A 70 -3.43 0.41 4.95
C PHE A 70 -4.46 -0.21 5.89
N ARG A 71 -4.76 -1.52 5.75
CA ARG A 71 -5.64 -2.26 6.65
C ARG A 71 -5.18 -2.14 8.08
N ASN A 72 -3.93 -2.49 8.34
CA ASN A 72 -3.35 -2.45 9.67
C ASN A 72 -3.47 -1.02 10.27
N ALA A 73 -3.25 0.01 9.45
CA ALA A 73 -3.38 1.40 9.88
C ALA A 73 -4.81 1.79 10.25
N ILE A 74 -5.81 1.35 9.46
CA ILE A 74 -7.24 1.59 9.74
C ILE A 74 -7.68 0.81 10.99
N GLU A 75 -7.27 -0.44 11.15
CA GLU A 75 -7.55 -1.24 12.34
C GLU A 75 -6.97 -0.58 13.59
N ALA A 76 -5.73 -0.08 13.52
CA ALA A 76 -5.08 0.66 14.59
C ALA A 76 -5.81 1.98 14.91
N LEU A 77 -6.27 2.71 13.88
CA LEU A 77 -7.07 3.92 14.04
C LEU A 77 -8.37 3.62 14.78
N ASN A 78 -9.11 2.60 14.35
CA ASN A 78 -10.37 2.19 14.96
C ASN A 78 -10.19 1.72 16.41
N ALA A 79 -9.10 0.99 16.69
CA ALA A 79 -8.77 0.52 18.04
C ALA A 79 -8.34 1.65 18.99
N SER A 80 -7.87 2.79 18.45
CA SER A 80 -7.38 3.91 19.27
C SER A 80 -8.48 4.60 20.10
N CYS A 81 -9.75 4.46 19.73
CA CYS A 81 -10.92 5.14 20.34
C CYS A 81 -10.76 6.66 20.48
N LYS A 82 -9.82 7.28 19.76
CA LYS A 82 -9.56 8.72 19.82
C LYS A 82 -10.57 9.48 18.95
N LYS A 83 -11.08 10.58 19.48
CA LYS A 83 -11.82 11.56 18.66
C LYS A 83 -10.80 12.42 17.90
N LEU A 84 -10.51 12.04 16.67
CA LEU A 84 -9.57 12.74 15.81
C LEU A 84 -10.33 13.53 14.74
N THR A 85 -9.82 14.71 14.41
CA THR A 85 -10.25 15.49 13.25
C THR A 85 -9.91 14.75 11.95
N PHE A 86 -10.45 15.21 10.83
CA PHE A 86 -10.14 14.62 9.51
C PHE A 86 -8.63 14.60 9.22
N ASN A 87 -7.94 15.72 9.44
CA ASN A 87 -6.49 15.83 9.21
C ASN A 87 -5.71 14.90 10.15
N GLU A 88 -6.07 14.85 11.43
CA GLU A 88 -5.41 13.98 12.41
C GLU A 88 -5.59 12.49 12.07
N ARG A 89 -6.74 12.10 11.50
CA ARG A 89 -6.95 10.71 11.04
C ARG A 89 -6.04 10.36 9.86
N ILE A 90 -5.90 11.26 8.89
CA ILE A 90 -4.98 11.06 7.77
C ILE A 90 -3.54 10.93 8.27
N ILE A 91 -3.11 11.84 9.17
CA ILE A 91 -1.77 11.79 9.76
C ILE A 91 -1.56 10.50 10.55
N PHE A 92 -2.55 10.05 11.34
CA PHE A 92 -2.46 8.79 12.07
C PHE A 92 -2.24 7.59 11.15
N ILE A 93 -3.00 7.51 10.04
CA ILE A 93 -2.86 6.44 9.05
C ILE A 93 -1.47 6.49 8.41
N VAL A 94 -1.02 7.66 7.99
CA VAL A 94 0.31 7.85 7.40
C VAL A 94 1.41 7.49 8.39
N ASP A 95 1.33 7.94 9.65
CA ASP A 95 2.30 7.60 10.69
C ASP A 95 2.38 6.10 10.93
N ASN A 96 1.24 5.43 11.02
CA ASN A 96 1.19 3.99 11.20
C ASN A 96 1.83 3.24 10.01
N ILE A 97 1.55 3.65 8.78
CA ILE A 97 2.17 3.08 7.57
C ILE A 97 3.70 3.30 7.59
N ILE A 98 4.16 4.49 7.93
CA ILE A 98 5.60 4.79 8.04
C ILE A 98 6.26 3.88 9.09
N ASN A 99 5.63 3.67 10.25
CA ASN A 99 6.16 2.79 11.29
C ASN A 99 6.27 1.34 10.80
N GLN A 100 5.23 0.80 10.15
CA GLN A 100 5.27 -0.54 9.56
C GLN A 100 6.40 -0.68 8.51
N LEU A 101 6.62 0.34 7.68
CA LEU A 101 7.67 0.35 6.67
C LEU A 101 9.07 0.49 7.30
N ASN A 102 9.20 1.25 8.39
CA ASN A 102 10.45 1.37 9.13
C ASN A 102 10.86 0.04 9.80
N GLU A 103 9.89 -0.73 10.29
CA GLU A 103 10.12 -2.07 10.85
C GLU A 103 10.46 -3.10 9.76
N ASN A 104 9.99 -2.90 8.52
CA ASN A 104 10.20 -3.84 7.41
C ASN A 104 10.84 -3.15 6.19
N LYS A 105 12.15 -2.95 6.26
CA LYS A 105 12.94 -2.29 5.19
C LYS A 105 12.89 -3.03 3.84
N SER A 106 12.71 -4.35 3.85
CA SER A 106 12.55 -5.14 2.62
C SER A 106 11.23 -4.82 1.93
N LEU A 107 10.16 -4.68 2.70
CA LEU A 107 8.84 -4.27 2.21
C LEU A 107 8.89 -2.82 1.69
N LEU A 108 9.52 -1.90 2.44
CA LEU A 108 9.74 -0.52 1.99
C LEU A 108 10.43 -0.49 0.64
N THR A 109 11.57 -1.19 0.52
CA THR A 109 12.34 -1.22 -0.73
C THR A 109 11.55 -1.80 -1.89
N PHE A 110 10.76 -2.84 -1.65
CA PHE A 110 9.91 -3.46 -2.65
C PHE A 110 8.80 -2.52 -3.11
N ILE A 111 8.08 -1.90 -2.19
CA ILE A 111 6.98 -0.97 -2.51
C ILE A 111 7.54 0.27 -3.21
N ALA A 112 8.51 0.95 -2.63
CA ALA A 112 9.05 2.20 -3.18
C ALA A 112 9.60 2.07 -4.61
N LYS A 113 10.19 0.92 -4.96
CA LYS A 113 10.70 0.65 -6.32
C LYS A 113 9.63 0.24 -7.33
N ASN A 114 8.48 -0.21 -6.88
CA ASN A 114 7.49 -0.86 -7.75
C ASN A 114 6.10 -0.21 -7.68
N LEU A 115 5.82 0.62 -6.67
CA LEU A 115 4.59 1.37 -6.58
C LEU A 115 4.64 2.50 -7.61
N SER A 116 3.64 2.54 -8.46
CA SER A 116 3.35 3.69 -9.32
C SER A 116 1.94 4.15 -9.06
N TRP A 117 1.63 5.41 -9.42
CA TRP A 117 0.26 5.91 -9.32
C TRP A 117 -0.75 4.99 -10.02
N GLY A 118 -0.39 4.42 -11.17
CA GLY A 118 -1.26 3.48 -11.90
C GLY A 118 -1.56 2.20 -11.10
N VAL A 119 -0.59 1.65 -10.38
CA VAL A 119 -0.80 0.48 -9.50
C VAL A 119 -1.66 0.85 -8.29
N PHE A 120 -1.38 2.01 -7.67
CA PHE A 120 -2.17 2.52 -6.54
C PHE A 120 -3.62 2.82 -6.95
N LYS A 121 -3.80 3.54 -8.06
CA LYS A 121 -5.13 3.84 -8.61
C LYS A 121 -5.91 2.56 -8.96
N HIS A 122 -5.23 1.57 -9.54
CA HIS A 122 -5.86 0.29 -9.82
C HIS A 122 -6.34 -0.40 -8.52
N ALA A 123 -5.57 -0.33 -7.43
CA ALA A 123 -5.99 -0.85 -6.13
C ALA A 123 -7.22 -0.12 -5.57
N LEU A 124 -7.32 1.21 -5.79
CA LEU A 124 -8.49 2.02 -5.39
C LEU A 124 -9.74 1.74 -6.22
N THR A 125 -9.60 1.30 -7.48
CA THR A 125 -10.72 1.19 -8.43
C THR A 125 -11.10 -0.25 -8.80
N SER A 126 -10.28 -1.23 -8.42
CA SER A 126 -10.54 -2.63 -8.74
C SER A 126 -11.65 -3.21 -7.88
N PRO A 127 -12.54 -4.04 -8.47
CA PRO A 127 -13.52 -4.77 -7.69
C PRO A 127 -12.83 -5.71 -6.70
N ILE A 128 -13.37 -5.77 -5.49
CA ILE A 128 -12.88 -6.56 -4.37
C ILE A 128 -12.83 -8.03 -4.77
N LYS A 129 -11.67 -8.66 -4.56
CA LYS A 129 -11.56 -10.11 -4.53
C LYS A 129 -11.45 -10.56 -3.07
N ASP A 130 -12.16 -11.59 -2.74
CA ASP A 130 -12.52 -12.22 -1.45
C ASP A 130 -11.74 -11.91 -0.13
N ASP A 131 -10.59 -11.28 -0.14
CA ASP A 131 -9.82 -10.90 1.07
C ASP A 131 -9.13 -9.52 0.95
N ASP A 132 -9.35 -8.79 -0.14
CA ASP A 132 -8.79 -7.45 -0.30
C ASP A 132 -9.67 -6.41 0.39
N ILE A 133 -9.04 -5.39 0.97
CA ILE A 133 -9.77 -4.24 1.51
C ILE A 133 -10.49 -3.54 0.37
N ASP A 134 -11.71 -3.16 0.64
CA ASP A 134 -12.42 -2.17 -0.12
C ASP A 134 -11.82 -0.78 0.14
N PHE A 135 -10.65 -0.53 -0.45
CA PHE A 135 -10.01 0.77 -0.39
C PHE A 135 -10.94 1.90 -0.79
N ARG A 136 -11.80 1.63 -1.78
CA ARG A 136 -12.71 2.64 -2.29
C ARG A 136 -13.73 3.02 -1.24
N ASN A 137 -14.37 2.05 -0.60
CA ASN A 137 -15.35 2.34 0.46
C ASN A 137 -14.71 3.04 1.66
N ILE A 138 -13.49 2.66 2.06
CA ILE A 138 -12.79 3.34 3.14
C ILE A 138 -12.43 4.77 2.74
N TYR A 139 -11.91 4.97 1.54
CA TYR A 139 -11.58 6.28 1.00
C TYR A 139 -12.82 7.17 0.88
N ASP A 140 -13.89 6.65 0.29
CA ASP A 140 -15.17 7.37 0.14
C ASP A 140 -15.78 7.71 1.51
N ALA A 141 -15.72 6.79 2.49
CA ALA A 141 -16.16 7.04 3.86
C ALA A 141 -15.30 8.12 4.54
N MET A 142 -13.98 8.11 4.35
CA MET A 142 -13.10 9.15 4.90
C MET A 142 -13.42 10.52 4.30
N LEU A 143 -13.66 10.61 3.00
CA LEU A 143 -14.05 11.87 2.35
C LEU A 143 -15.44 12.35 2.81
N ALA A 144 -16.37 11.42 3.00
CA ALA A 144 -17.72 11.75 3.50
C ALA A 144 -17.67 12.36 4.90
N ASP A 145 -16.77 11.89 5.77
CA ASP A 145 -16.57 12.37 7.13
C ASP A 145 -15.77 13.69 7.22
N ALA A 146 -15.23 14.21 6.11
CA ALA A 146 -14.55 15.50 6.12
C ALA A 146 -15.55 16.62 6.43
N PRO A 147 -15.16 17.64 7.22
CA PRO A 147 -16.04 18.76 7.61
C PRO A 147 -16.30 19.75 6.46
N TYR A 148 -15.63 19.55 5.33
CA TYR A 148 -15.73 20.35 4.12
C TYR A 148 -15.66 19.46 2.88
N ASP A 149 -16.09 19.97 1.75
CA ASP A 149 -15.92 19.29 0.49
C ASP A 149 -14.45 19.26 0.12
N ILE A 150 -13.96 18.11 -0.33
CA ILE A 150 -12.58 17.98 -0.81
C ILE A 150 -12.54 18.24 -2.31
N VAL A 151 -11.84 19.30 -2.70
CA VAL A 151 -11.62 19.66 -4.11
C VAL A 151 -10.52 18.77 -4.68
N GLN A 152 -10.80 18.07 -5.80
CA GLN A 152 -9.84 17.19 -6.45
C GLN A 152 -9.22 16.12 -5.49
N PRO A 153 -10.03 15.30 -4.82
CA PRO A 153 -9.56 14.39 -3.78
C PRO A 153 -8.53 13.37 -4.31
N GLU A 154 -8.60 13.00 -5.60
CA GLU A 154 -7.61 12.11 -6.23
C GLU A 154 -6.23 12.80 -6.33
N VAL A 155 -6.18 14.11 -6.58
CA VAL A 155 -4.93 14.87 -6.60
C VAL A 155 -4.34 14.99 -5.19
N MET A 156 -5.18 15.27 -4.20
CA MET A 156 -4.77 15.33 -2.78
C MET A 156 -4.08 14.04 -2.34
N ILE A 157 -4.73 12.88 -2.54
CA ILE A 157 -4.15 11.60 -2.13
C ILE A 157 -2.90 11.25 -2.92
N PHE A 158 -2.87 11.57 -4.22
CA PHE A 158 -1.68 11.39 -5.05
C PHE A 158 -0.48 12.16 -4.48
N MET A 159 -0.66 13.45 -4.15
CA MET A 159 0.41 14.28 -3.59
C MET A 159 0.90 13.75 -2.24
N ILE A 160 -0.01 13.30 -1.37
CA ILE A 160 0.33 12.71 -0.06
C ILE A 160 1.15 11.42 -0.27
N VAL A 161 0.68 10.51 -1.13
CA VAL A 161 1.36 9.23 -1.38
C VAL A 161 2.76 9.44 -1.97
N GLU A 162 2.91 10.33 -2.96
CA GLU A 162 4.21 10.61 -3.57
C GLU A 162 5.16 11.30 -2.58
N LEU A 163 4.67 12.26 -1.79
CA LEU A 163 5.46 12.92 -0.75
C LEU A 163 5.98 11.88 0.26
N VAL A 164 5.09 11.05 0.82
CA VAL A 164 5.45 10.04 1.82
C VAL A 164 6.40 8.99 1.25
N SER A 165 6.07 8.42 0.09
CA SER A 165 6.86 7.33 -0.49
C SER A 165 8.28 7.77 -0.86
N SER A 166 8.43 8.98 -1.39
CA SER A 166 9.74 9.50 -1.80
C SER A 166 10.61 9.92 -0.62
N THR A 167 10.04 10.70 0.32
CA THR A 167 10.83 11.24 1.45
C THR A 167 11.17 10.16 2.48
N CYS A 168 10.23 9.27 2.82
CA CYS A 168 10.48 8.21 3.80
C CYS A 168 11.48 7.16 3.33
N TYR A 169 11.59 6.92 2.02
CA TYR A 169 12.54 5.94 1.49
C TYR A 169 13.98 6.26 1.89
N SER A 170 14.45 7.48 1.62
CA SER A 170 15.81 7.90 1.93
C SER A 170 16.05 8.02 3.44
N SER A 171 15.08 8.57 4.15
CA SER A 171 15.16 8.76 5.60
C SER A 171 15.22 7.42 6.37
N ILE A 172 14.41 6.42 5.99
CA ILE A 172 14.38 5.11 6.67
C ILE A 172 15.60 4.25 6.31
N LEU A 173 16.07 4.28 5.05
CA LEU A 173 17.15 3.39 4.61
C LEU A 173 18.54 3.95 4.85
N TYR A 174 18.70 5.27 4.75
CA TYR A 174 20.00 5.92 4.73
C TYR A 174 20.18 6.98 5.82
N ASN A 175 19.11 7.32 6.55
CA ASN A 175 19.06 8.45 7.49
C ASN A 175 19.39 9.80 6.81
N GLU A 176 18.97 9.97 5.55
CA GLU A 176 19.27 11.14 4.74
C GLU A 176 17.98 11.84 4.26
N PRO A 177 17.92 13.18 4.36
CA PRO A 177 18.89 14.11 4.99
C PRO A 177 18.89 14.04 6.52
N VAL A 178 17.86 13.42 7.13
CA VAL A 178 17.70 13.17 8.56
C VAL A 178 17.04 11.82 8.78
N ASP A 179 17.08 11.29 10.00
CA ASP A 179 16.34 10.06 10.32
C ASP A 179 14.81 10.27 10.28
N ILE A 180 14.07 9.18 10.24
CA ILE A 180 12.61 9.22 10.10
C ILE A 180 11.90 9.91 11.28
N GLY A 181 12.45 9.86 12.49
CA GLY A 181 11.89 10.53 13.65
C GLY A 181 11.99 12.05 13.53
N GLU A 182 13.10 12.55 13.03
CA GLU A 182 13.30 13.97 12.76
C GLU A 182 12.48 14.45 11.53
N LEU A 183 12.30 13.60 10.51
CA LEU A 183 11.53 13.94 9.31
C LEU A 183 10.04 14.07 9.56
N LYS A 184 9.46 13.19 10.38
CA LYS A 184 8.00 13.10 10.60
C LYS A 184 7.31 14.43 10.93
N PRO A 185 7.80 15.29 11.83
CA PRO A 185 7.16 16.57 12.13
C PRO A 185 6.99 17.48 10.89
N TYR A 186 8.01 17.55 10.04
CA TYR A 186 7.94 18.34 8.80
C TYR A 186 6.98 17.73 7.80
N LEU A 187 7.00 16.40 7.69
CA LEU A 187 6.11 15.67 6.80
C LEU A 187 4.63 15.91 7.16
N TYR A 188 4.29 15.89 8.46
CA TYR A 188 2.91 16.13 8.91
C TYR A 188 2.44 17.55 8.63
N ILE A 189 3.33 18.55 8.75
CA ILE A 189 3.03 19.93 8.36
C ILE A 189 2.74 20.00 6.86
N CYS A 190 3.55 19.35 6.02
CA CYS A 190 3.33 19.33 4.57
C CYS A 190 2.02 18.63 4.21
N ILE A 191 1.69 17.52 4.86
CA ILE A 191 0.41 16.80 4.65
C ILE A 191 -0.78 17.67 5.02
N ASN A 192 -0.75 18.37 6.17
CA ASN A 192 -1.80 19.32 6.55
C ASN A 192 -1.97 20.42 5.50
N ASN A 193 -0.89 21.00 5.01
CA ASN A 193 -0.95 22.03 3.97
C ASN A 193 -1.53 21.49 2.65
N ILE A 194 -1.23 20.24 2.28
CA ILE A 194 -1.86 19.59 1.12
C ILE A 194 -3.37 19.47 1.35
N ILE A 195 -3.79 18.95 2.50
CA ILE A 195 -5.22 18.80 2.83
C ILE A 195 -5.93 20.16 2.81
N ASP A 196 -5.36 21.18 3.47
CA ASP A 196 -5.93 22.53 3.56
C ASP A 196 -6.04 23.21 2.19
N THR A 197 -5.09 22.95 1.27
CA THR A 197 -5.15 23.42 -0.13
C THR A 197 -6.33 22.83 -0.89
N HIS A 198 -6.77 21.64 -0.51
CA HIS A 198 -7.90 20.95 -1.11
C HIS A 198 -9.21 21.10 -0.34
N ALA A 199 -9.21 21.85 0.77
CA ALA A 199 -10.42 22.17 1.52
C ALA A 199 -11.31 23.14 0.74
N GLY A 200 -12.53 22.72 0.45
CA GLY A 200 -13.55 23.51 -0.22
C GLY A 200 -14.56 24.11 0.75
N THR A 201 -15.83 24.13 0.35
CA THR A 201 -16.91 24.68 1.18
C THR A 201 -17.17 23.80 2.40
N VAL A 202 -17.35 24.44 3.57
CA VAL A 202 -17.74 23.73 4.79
C VAL A 202 -19.10 23.08 4.58
N LYS A 203 -19.22 21.80 4.93
CA LYS A 203 -20.50 21.08 4.88
C LYS A 203 -21.45 21.61 5.94
N ALA A 204 -22.69 21.86 5.54
CA ALA A 204 -23.73 22.37 6.43
C ALA A 204 -24.21 21.29 7.42
#